data_377a6dfdf65c09f2093c8b65426114c8
#
_entry.id   377a6dfdf65c09f2093c8b65426114c8
#
_cell.length_a   1.000
_cell.length_b   1.000
_cell.length_c   1.000
_cell.angle_alpha   90.00
_cell.angle_beta   90.00
_cell.angle_gamma   90.00
#
_symmetry.space_group_name_H-M   'P 1'
#
loop_
_entity.id
_entity.type
_entity.pdbx_description
1 polymer ?
#
loop_
_entity_poly.entity_id
_entity_poly.type
_entity_poly.pdbx_seq_one_letter_code
_entity_poly.pdbx_strand_id
1 'polypeptide(L)'
;GLSHAYGAPVEKDEFMSLLTDAVDMGYTFFDTAEVYGTPDDPHLNEEMVGEALKPYRDRVVIATKFGIRFDHPEQPGNHPLITDSRPEAIKEAVEGSLRRLQTDHIDLYYQHRIDRNVAPEVVADTMAQLIKEGKILHWGISEATEDYLRRAHKVCPVTAVQNRYSMMARWHESIFPVCEELGVGFVAFSPLANGVLSECYNAESKFDAQTDYRAAMPQYKKDSFEKNKWLFEMLEQLAVEKHATPAQISLAWMMSKKPWIVPIPGTRCLCRLKENIGAADICFSQDEVAAIDKALSSMEMSDVFGGSKIVDKAQ
;
A
#
# COMPACT_ATOMS: atom_id res chain seq x y z
N GLY A 1 -5.46 3.50 -5.46
CA GLY A 1 -5.64 3.71 -6.81
C GLY A 1 -7.01 4.04 -7.37
N LEU A 2 -8.04 4.41 -6.55
CA LEU A 2 -9.36 4.77 -7.09
C LEU A 2 -9.41 6.21 -7.62
N SER A 3 -8.58 7.10 -7.07
CA SER A 3 -8.57 8.52 -7.43
C SER A 3 -7.41 8.95 -8.33
N HIS A 4 -6.39 8.09 -8.50
CA HIS A 4 -5.20 8.41 -9.31
C HIS A 4 -4.42 7.14 -9.69
N ALA A 5 -3.37 7.29 -10.50
CA ALA A 5 -2.34 6.30 -10.85
C ALA A 5 -2.79 5.14 -11.77
N TYR A 6 -4.06 4.81 -11.84
CA TYR A 6 -4.58 3.67 -12.61
C TYR A 6 -5.76 4.08 -13.50
N GLY A 7 -5.63 5.17 -14.22
CA GLY A 7 -6.65 5.79 -15.04
C GLY A 7 -7.29 7.01 -14.37
N ALA A 8 -8.27 7.63 -15.02
CA ALA A 8 -9.02 8.73 -14.46
C ALA A 8 -9.67 8.37 -13.11
N PRO A 9 -9.91 9.32 -12.20
CA PRO A 9 -10.65 9.06 -10.98
C PRO A 9 -11.98 8.34 -11.25
N VAL A 10 -12.35 7.45 -10.34
CA VAL A 10 -13.66 6.79 -10.37
C VAL A 10 -14.74 7.80 -10.00
N GLU A 11 -15.88 7.74 -10.65
CA GLU A 11 -17.03 8.56 -10.31
C GLU A 11 -17.46 8.33 -8.85
N LYS A 12 -17.93 9.40 -8.19
CA LYS A 12 -18.23 9.37 -6.76
C LYS A 12 -19.19 8.25 -6.37
N ASP A 13 -20.29 8.09 -7.08
CA ASP A 13 -21.31 7.07 -6.75
C ASP A 13 -20.76 5.65 -6.91
N GLU A 14 -19.92 5.41 -7.92
CA GLU A 14 -19.24 4.14 -8.13
C GLU A 14 -18.25 3.87 -6.99
N PHE A 15 -17.50 4.89 -6.57
CA PHE A 15 -16.58 4.78 -5.44
C PHE A 15 -17.33 4.42 -4.14
N MET A 16 -18.41 5.13 -3.85
CA MET A 16 -19.25 4.91 -2.67
C MET A 16 -19.81 3.49 -2.64
N SER A 17 -20.36 3.03 -3.77
CA SER A 17 -20.89 1.67 -3.91
C SER A 17 -19.79 0.62 -3.68
N LEU A 18 -18.63 0.80 -4.29
CA LEU A 18 -17.52 -0.16 -4.17
C LEU A 18 -17.01 -0.31 -2.73
N LEU A 19 -16.93 0.79 -1.96
CA LEU A 19 -16.51 0.71 -0.56
C LEU A 19 -17.59 0.09 0.33
N THR A 20 -18.87 0.38 0.08
CA THR A 20 -19.99 -0.27 0.75
C THR A 20 -19.96 -1.78 0.51
N ASP A 21 -19.82 -2.20 -0.74
CA ASP A 21 -19.70 -3.62 -1.10
C ASP A 21 -18.49 -4.28 -0.43
N ALA A 22 -17.36 -3.57 -0.32
CA ALA A 22 -16.19 -4.08 0.38
C ALA A 22 -16.48 -4.35 1.86
N VAL A 23 -17.11 -3.40 2.57
CA VAL A 23 -17.49 -3.58 3.98
C VAL A 23 -18.47 -4.74 4.15
N ASP A 24 -19.45 -4.87 3.27
CA ASP A 24 -20.46 -5.95 3.30
C ASP A 24 -19.85 -7.33 3.01
N MET A 25 -18.76 -7.39 2.23
CA MET A 25 -17.97 -8.61 2.02
C MET A 25 -17.05 -8.97 3.20
N GLY A 26 -16.90 -8.10 4.20
CA GLY A 26 -16.05 -8.35 5.35
C GLY A 26 -14.66 -7.71 5.30
N TYR A 27 -14.38 -6.81 4.36
CA TYR A 27 -13.19 -5.98 4.43
C TYR A 27 -13.29 -5.03 5.62
N THR A 28 -12.25 -5.03 6.46
CA THR A 28 -12.20 -4.22 7.68
C THR A 28 -11.06 -3.22 7.70
N PHE A 29 -10.07 -3.35 6.82
CA PHE A 29 -8.89 -2.49 6.77
C PHE A 29 -8.86 -1.69 5.47
N PHE A 30 -8.91 -0.36 5.57
CA PHE A 30 -8.93 0.57 4.43
C PHE A 30 -7.72 1.50 4.51
N ASP A 31 -6.92 1.51 3.44
CA ASP A 31 -5.67 2.28 3.36
C ASP A 31 -5.78 3.39 2.32
N THR A 32 -5.51 4.61 2.73
CA THR A 32 -5.44 5.80 1.89
C THR A 32 -4.17 6.63 2.20
N ALA A 33 -4.08 7.84 1.71
CA ALA A 33 -3.06 8.83 2.07
C ALA A 33 -3.54 10.24 1.71
N GLU A 34 -3.01 11.25 2.42
CA GLU A 34 -3.34 12.67 2.17
C GLU A 34 -3.07 13.12 0.73
N VAL A 35 -2.06 12.50 0.07
CA VAL A 35 -1.61 12.87 -1.27
C VAL A 35 -2.26 12.04 -2.39
N TYR A 36 -3.25 11.20 -2.07
CA TYR A 36 -3.92 10.37 -3.06
C TYR A 36 -5.07 11.13 -3.73
N GLY A 37 -4.71 11.87 -4.77
CA GLY A 37 -5.63 12.65 -5.59
C GLY A 37 -4.99 13.06 -6.90
N THR A 38 -5.58 14.05 -7.54
CA THR A 38 -5.04 14.69 -8.74
C THR A 38 -4.24 15.96 -8.34
N PRO A 39 -3.40 16.52 -9.21
CA PRO A 39 -2.73 17.79 -8.93
C PRO A 39 -3.70 18.93 -8.55
N ASP A 40 -4.91 18.93 -9.13
CA ASP A 40 -5.93 19.95 -8.87
C ASP A 40 -6.76 19.65 -7.61
N ASP A 41 -6.78 18.38 -7.17
CA ASP A 41 -7.45 17.90 -5.95
C ASP A 41 -6.60 16.83 -5.27
N PRO A 42 -5.54 17.22 -4.55
CA PRO A 42 -4.57 16.30 -3.99
C PRO A 42 -5.11 15.39 -2.88
N HIS A 43 -6.25 15.74 -2.31
CA HIS A 43 -6.83 15.06 -1.15
C HIS A 43 -8.10 14.25 -1.46
N LEU A 44 -8.52 14.20 -2.71
CA LEU A 44 -9.77 13.58 -3.18
C LEU A 44 -10.05 12.21 -2.56
N ASN A 45 -9.02 11.36 -2.42
CA ASN A 45 -9.21 10.01 -1.92
C ASN A 45 -9.63 9.97 -0.45
N GLU A 46 -9.03 10.80 0.42
CA GLU A 46 -9.44 10.87 1.83
C GLU A 46 -10.86 11.37 1.98
N GLU A 47 -11.28 12.37 1.18
CA GLU A 47 -12.65 12.90 1.22
C GLU A 47 -13.67 11.83 0.83
N MET A 48 -13.41 11.10 -0.25
CA MET A 48 -14.27 10.03 -0.72
C MET A 48 -14.31 8.84 0.26
N VAL A 49 -13.15 8.46 0.84
CA VAL A 49 -13.07 7.41 1.86
C VAL A 49 -13.82 7.82 3.12
N GLY A 50 -13.64 9.06 3.57
CA GLY A 50 -14.32 9.59 4.75
C GLY A 50 -15.85 9.54 4.61
N GLU A 51 -16.38 10.01 3.47
CA GLU A 51 -17.81 9.98 3.20
C GLU A 51 -18.35 8.54 3.12
N ALA A 52 -17.65 7.66 2.38
CA ALA A 52 -18.08 6.28 2.18
C ALA A 52 -18.07 5.44 3.46
N LEU A 53 -17.06 5.62 4.30
CA LEU A 53 -16.87 4.79 5.51
C LEU A 53 -17.49 5.38 6.77
N LYS A 54 -17.98 6.63 6.74
CA LYS A 54 -18.63 7.26 7.90
C LYS A 54 -19.74 6.40 8.53
N PRO A 55 -20.66 5.77 7.78
CA PRO A 55 -21.69 4.90 8.35
C PRO A 55 -21.14 3.62 9.00
N TYR A 56 -19.91 3.26 8.69
CA TYR A 56 -19.28 2.00 9.10
C TYR A 56 -18.09 2.21 10.04
N ARG A 57 -17.89 3.46 10.54
CA ARG A 57 -16.67 3.87 11.26
C ARG A 57 -16.27 2.91 12.37
N ASP A 58 -17.22 2.42 13.17
CA ASP A 58 -16.97 1.52 14.29
C ASP A 58 -16.67 0.06 13.87
N ARG A 59 -16.79 -0.24 12.57
CA ARG A 59 -16.58 -1.60 12.03
C ARG A 59 -15.30 -1.71 11.22
N VAL A 60 -14.62 -0.61 10.97
CA VAL A 60 -13.47 -0.54 10.06
C VAL A 60 -12.26 0.11 10.70
N VAL A 61 -11.09 -0.28 10.24
CA VAL A 61 -9.81 0.35 10.52
C VAL A 61 -9.46 1.24 9.34
N ILE A 62 -9.29 2.53 9.57
CA ILE A 62 -8.87 3.49 8.55
C ILE A 62 -7.40 3.82 8.77
N ALA A 63 -6.59 3.51 7.76
CA ALA A 63 -5.20 3.91 7.70
C ALA A 63 -5.01 5.04 6.68
N THR A 64 -4.28 6.08 7.06
CA THR A 64 -3.84 7.12 6.14
C THR A 64 -2.40 7.54 6.42
N LYS A 65 -1.84 8.42 5.60
CA LYS A 65 -0.41 8.71 5.58
C LYS A 65 -0.14 10.20 5.43
N PHE A 66 0.89 10.68 6.11
CA PHE A 66 1.43 12.03 6.02
C PHE A 66 2.85 12.05 5.45
N GLY A 67 3.34 13.24 5.19
CA GLY A 67 4.76 13.51 4.94
C GLY A 67 5.17 13.43 3.48
N ILE A 68 4.24 13.31 2.54
CA ILE A 68 4.45 13.61 1.13
C ILE A 68 3.49 14.74 0.74
N ARG A 69 4.01 15.75 0.10
CA ARG A 69 3.20 16.85 -0.44
C ARG A 69 3.71 17.30 -1.80
N PHE A 70 2.89 18.00 -2.54
CA PHE A 70 3.32 18.68 -3.75
C PHE A 70 4.20 19.88 -3.36
N ASP A 71 5.31 20.05 -4.07
CA ASP A 71 6.11 21.27 -3.95
C ASP A 71 5.33 22.42 -4.62
N HIS A 72 5.13 23.52 -3.88
CA HIS A 72 4.33 24.66 -4.35
C HIS A 72 2.88 24.31 -4.74
N PRO A 73 2.05 23.76 -3.83
CA PRO A 73 0.67 23.37 -4.13
C PRO A 73 -0.23 24.56 -4.50
N GLU A 74 0.19 25.79 -4.19
CA GLU A 74 -0.51 27.04 -4.53
C GLU A 74 -0.36 27.44 -6.01
N GLN A 75 0.52 26.77 -6.78
CA GLN A 75 0.74 27.08 -8.20
C GLN A 75 0.04 26.02 -9.06
N PRO A 76 -0.63 26.41 -10.14
CA PRO A 76 -1.22 25.43 -11.06
C PRO A 76 -0.13 24.63 -11.80
N GLY A 77 -0.34 23.32 -11.97
CA GLY A 77 0.53 22.43 -12.71
C GLY A 77 0.94 21.18 -11.95
N ASN A 78 1.71 20.34 -12.60
CA ASN A 78 2.25 19.11 -12.01
C ASN A 78 3.57 19.40 -11.31
N HIS A 79 3.55 19.53 -10.00
CA HIS A 79 4.71 19.81 -9.17
C HIS A 79 5.38 18.51 -8.66
N PRO A 80 6.71 18.52 -8.43
CA PRO A 80 7.38 17.41 -7.81
C PRO A 80 6.79 17.10 -6.42
N LEU A 81 6.81 15.83 -6.06
CA LEU A 81 6.52 15.41 -4.69
C LEU A 81 7.76 15.61 -3.82
N ILE A 82 7.57 16.18 -2.65
CA ILE A 82 8.61 16.38 -1.64
C ILE A 82 8.22 15.72 -0.33
N THR A 83 9.22 15.42 0.52
CA THR A 83 8.98 14.98 1.90
C THR A 83 8.93 16.15 2.87
N ASP A 84 8.06 16.08 3.88
CA ASP A 84 8.04 17.00 5.02
C ASP A 84 7.49 16.29 6.26
N SER A 85 8.41 15.88 7.15
CA SER A 85 8.06 15.23 8.42
C SER A 85 8.41 16.09 9.64
N ARG A 86 8.49 17.41 9.48
CA ARG A 86 8.63 18.33 10.61
C ARG A 86 7.41 18.25 11.53
N PRO A 87 7.55 18.40 12.85
CA PRO A 87 6.45 18.28 13.80
C PRO A 87 5.23 19.16 13.46
N GLU A 88 5.45 20.38 13.00
CA GLU A 88 4.39 21.31 12.60
C GLU A 88 3.63 20.79 11.39
N ALA A 89 4.35 20.29 10.37
CA ALA A 89 3.75 19.72 9.17
C ALA A 89 2.93 18.46 9.49
N ILE A 90 3.44 17.59 10.37
CA ILE A 90 2.72 16.40 10.84
C ILE A 90 1.41 16.78 11.54
N LYS A 91 1.46 17.78 12.43
CA LYS A 91 0.27 18.26 13.17
C LYS A 91 -0.76 18.90 12.24
N GLU A 92 -0.33 19.66 11.25
CA GLU A 92 -1.22 20.20 10.22
C GLU A 92 -1.86 19.10 9.37
N ALA A 93 -1.07 18.13 8.93
CA ALA A 93 -1.51 17.01 8.10
C ALA A 93 -2.56 16.15 8.83
N VAL A 94 -2.36 15.81 10.12
CA VAL A 94 -3.34 15.01 10.87
C VAL A 94 -4.67 15.73 11.02
N GLU A 95 -4.68 17.04 11.30
CA GLU A 95 -5.90 17.83 11.36
C GLU A 95 -6.64 17.88 10.01
N GLY A 96 -5.88 17.97 8.93
CA GLY A 96 -6.41 17.86 7.57
C GLY A 96 -7.07 16.53 7.31
N SER A 97 -6.37 15.43 7.61
CA SER A 97 -6.87 14.07 7.41
C SER A 97 -8.11 13.76 8.26
N LEU A 98 -8.15 14.18 9.53
CA LEU A 98 -9.33 14.02 10.39
C LEU A 98 -10.56 14.71 9.80
N ARG A 99 -10.41 15.94 9.28
CA ARG A 99 -11.53 16.67 8.64
C ARG A 99 -12.02 15.98 7.37
N ARG A 100 -11.10 15.55 6.48
CA ARG A 100 -11.44 14.89 5.21
C ARG A 100 -12.05 13.52 5.43
N LEU A 101 -11.51 12.76 6.36
CA LEU A 101 -12.02 11.44 6.74
C LEU A 101 -13.31 11.50 7.58
N GLN A 102 -13.73 12.69 8.02
CA GLN A 102 -14.95 12.94 8.83
C GLN A 102 -14.98 12.09 10.11
N THR A 103 -13.85 11.96 10.79
CA THR A 103 -13.66 11.16 12.00
C THR A 103 -12.91 11.95 13.07
N ASP A 104 -13.05 11.59 14.32
CA ASP A 104 -12.35 12.18 15.46
C ASP A 104 -10.98 11.52 15.74
N HIS A 105 -10.73 10.35 15.16
CA HIS A 105 -9.44 9.65 15.27
C HIS A 105 -9.10 8.85 14.00
N ILE A 106 -7.81 8.64 13.78
CA ILE A 106 -7.26 7.75 12.75
C ILE A 106 -6.75 6.48 13.46
N ASP A 107 -7.15 5.30 12.97
CA ASP A 107 -6.73 4.05 13.61
C ASP A 107 -5.24 3.77 13.42
N LEU A 108 -4.70 4.01 12.22
CA LEU A 108 -3.30 3.78 11.90
C LEU A 108 -2.76 4.90 10.99
N TYR A 109 -1.81 5.68 11.51
CA TYR A 109 -1.26 6.84 10.82
C TYR A 109 0.19 6.58 10.40
N TYR A 110 0.47 6.59 9.10
CA TYR A 110 1.79 6.28 8.59
C TYR A 110 2.61 7.51 8.23
N GLN A 111 3.90 7.48 8.53
CA GLN A 111 4.88 8.26 7.79
C GLN A 111 5.01 7.64 6.39
N HIS A 112 4.58 8.36 5.34
CA HIS A 112 4.46 7.81 3.98
C HIS A 112 5.82 7.55 3.32
N ARG A 113 6.79 8.45 3.55
CA ARG A 113 8.20 8.28 3.17
C ARG A 113 9.09 8.92 4.25
N ILE A 114 10.26 8.35 4.42
CA ILE A 114 11.27 8.88 5.33
C ILE A 114 11.75 10.23 4.80
N ASP A 115 11.62 11.26 5.63
CA ASP A 115 12.25 12.56 5.42
C ASP A 115 13.65 12.52 6.02
N ARG A 116 14.68 12.62 5.18
CA ARG A 116 16.09 12.56 5.62
C ARG A 116 16.54 13.75 6.44
N ASN A 117 15.77 14.84 6.42
CA ASN A 117 16.06 16.06 7.16
C ASN A 117 15.52 16.02 8.59
N VAL A 118 14.71 15.00 8.94
CA VAL A 118 14.10 14.87 10.26
C VAL A 118 14.47 13.52 10.87
N ALA A 119 15.08 13.56 12.07
CA ALA A 119 15.47 12.34 12.76
C ALA A 119 14.25 11.49 13.15
N PRO A 120 14.35 10.14 13.10
CA PRO A 120 13.24 9.24 13.44
C PRO A 120 12.71 9.46 14.86
N GLU A 121 13.56 9.87 15.79
CA GLU A 121 13.17 10.16 17.17
C GLU A 121 12.22 11.37 17.26
N VAL A 122 12.43 12.39 16.42
CA VAL A 122 11.57 13.60 16.37
C VAL A 122 10.20 13.25 15.81
N VAL A 123 10.15 12.45 14.76
CA VAL A 123 8.88 11.94 14.20
C VAL A 123 8.15 11.10 15.23
N ALA A 124 8.83 10.14 15.86
CA ALA A 124 8.25 9.24 16.85
C ALA A 124 7.73 9.98 18.09
N ASP A 125 8.41 11.01 18.57
CA ASP A 125 7.93 11.87 19.67
C ASP A 125 6.65 12.60 19.28
N THR A 126 6.57 13.11 18.05
CA THR A 126 5.35 13.74 17.53
C THR A 126 4.20 12.73 17.48
N MET A 127 4.46 11.49 17.03
CA MET A 127 3.42 10.43 17.03
C MET A 127 2.95 10.10 18.45
N ALA A 128 3.86 10.03 19.43
CA ALA A 128 3.50 9.81 20.84
C ALA A 128 2.58 10.92 21.38
N GLN A 129 2.82 12.18 20.98
CA GLN A 129 1.95 13.30 21.34
C GLN A 129 0.56 13.14 20.72
N LEU A 130 0.46 12.81 19.42
CA LEU A 130 -0.82 12.60 18.72
C LEU A 130 -1.62 11.44 19.28
N ILE A 131 -0.96 10.34 19.71
CA ILE A 131 -1.60 9.22 20.41
C ILE A 131 -2.14 9.70 21.76
N LYS A 132 -1.37 10.44 22.53
CA LYS A 132 -1.79 10.99 23.82
C LYS A 132 -2.98 11.96 23.69
N GLU A 133 -3.05 12.71 22.58
CA GLU A 133 -4.16 13.59 22.24
C GLU A 133 -5.41 12.82 21.74
N GLY A 134 -5.29 11.52 21.48
CA GLY A 134 -6.37 10.69 20.93
C GLY A 134 -6.68 10.92 19.46
N LYS A 135 -5.83 11.66 18.73
CA LYS A 135 -6.00 11.94 17.30
C LYS A 135 -5.66 10.76 16.42
N ILE A 136 -4.73 9.94 16.87
CA ILE A 136 -4.37 8.66 16.24
C ILE A 136 -4.34 7.58 17.33
N LEU A 137 -4.69 6.34 16.96
CA LEU A 137 -4.62 5.22 17.90
C LEU A 137 -3.28 4.50 17.80
N HIS A 138 -2.79 4.34 16.59
CA HIS A 138 -1.55 3.64 16.25
C HIS A 138 -0.80 4.40 15.15
N TRP A 139 0.50 4.12 15.01
CA TRP A 139 1.29 4.67 13.94
C TRP A 139 2.20 3.65 13.27
N GLY A 140 2.65 3.97 12.05
CA GLY A 140 3.51 3.12 11.26
C GLY A 140 4.47 3.91 10.37
N ILE A 141 5.33 3.18 9.67
CA ILE A 141 6.33 3.75 8.78
C ILE A 141 6.27 3.02 7.44
N SER A 142 6.15 3.76 6.34
CA SER A 142 6.21 3.18 4.99
C SER A 142 7.63 3.28 4.43
N GLU A 143 8.07 2.21 3.74
CA GLU A 143 9.44 2.03 3.21
C GLU A 143 10.51 2.15 4.33
N ALA A 144 10.20 1.58 5.51
CA ALA A 144 11.10 1.59 6.65
C ALA A 144 12.36 0.77 6.40
N THR A 145 13.51 1.31 6.84
CA THR A 145 14.74 0.56 7.03
C THR A 145 14.84 0.05 8.46
N GLU A 146 15.64 -0.99 8.70
CA GLU A 146 15.85 -1.54 10.05
C GLU A 146 16.30 -0.48 11.05
N ASP A 147 17.35 0.30 10.71
CA ASP A 147 17.88 1.34 11.59
C ASP A 147 16.81 2.38 11.96
N TYR A 148 16.10 2.88 10.96
CA TYR A 148 15.04 3.87 11.18
C TYR A 148 13.93 3.31 12.07
N LEU A 149 13.47 2.08 11.79
CA LEU A 149 12.44 1.40 12.58
C LEU A 149 12.86 1.23 14.03
N ARG A 150 14.08 0.72 14.28
CA ARG A 150 14.59 0.50 15.65
C ARG A 150 14.71 1.79 16.46
N ARG A 151 15.20 2.86 15.83
CA ARG A 151 15.35 4.16 16.48
C ARG A 151 13.99 4.78 16.80
N ALA A 152 13.08 4.79 15.86
CA ALA A 152 11.73 5.32 16.05
C ALA A 152 10.96 4.53 17.12
N HIS A 153 11.00 3.18 17.05
CA HIS A 153 10.29 2.28 17.97
C HIS A 153 10.72 2.47 19.45
N LYS A 154 11.98 2.84 19.70
CA LYS A 154 12.45 3.12 21.07
C LYS A 154 11.79 4.33 21.71
N VAL A 155 11.36 5.31 20.93
CA VAL A 155 10.71 6.54 21.41
C VAL A 155 9.19 6.34 21.50
N CYS A 156 8.58 5.81 20.46
CA CYS A 156 7.17 5.48 20.41
C CYS A 156 7.00 4.14 19.68
N PRO A 157 6.43 3.12 20.31
CA PRO A 157 6.25 1.81 19.69
C PRO A 157 5.55 1.91 18.34
N VAL A 158 6.22 1.45 17.28
CA VAL A 158 5.66 1.37 15.93
C VAL A 158 4.77 0.14 15.84
N THR A 159 3.56 0.30 15.33
CA THR A 159 2.58 -0.79 15.19
C THR A 159 2.78 -1.57 13.89
N ALA A 160 3.07 -0.88 12.79
CA ALA A 160 3.25 -1.54 11.51
C ALA A 160 4.28 -0.84 10.62
N VAL A 161 4.96 -1.61 9.78
CA VAL A 161 5.65 -1.09 8.59
C VAL A 161 4.80 -1.38 7.36
N GLN A 162 4.81 -0.45 6.39
CA GLN A 162 4.14 -0.65 5.12
C GLN A 162 5.16 -0.60 3.99
N ASN A 163 5.56 -1.75 3.48
CA ASN A 163 6.60 -1.86 2.45
C ASN A 163 6.06 -2.60 1.21
N ARG A 164 6.68 -2.37 0.06
CA ARG A 164 6.39 -3.13 -1.15
C ARG A 164 6.69 -4.61 -0.95
N TYR A 165 5.71 -5.46 -1.23
CA TYR A 165 5.92 -6.90 -1.13
C TYR A 165 5.01 -7.67 -2.08
N SER A 166 5.60 -8.55 -2.86
CA SER A 166 4.92 -9.47 -3.79
C SER A 166 5.87 -10.60 -4.17
N MET A 167 5.42 -11.59 -4.93
CA MET A 167 6.29 -12.64 -5.47
C MET A 167 7.43 -12.08 -6.34
N MET A 168 7.24 -10.91 -6.96
CA MET A 168 8.25 -10.20 -7.77
C MET A 168 9.09 -9.19 -6.96
N ALA A 169 8.77 -8.93 -5.70
CA ALA A 169 9.38 -7.85 -4.91
C ALA A 169 9.59 -8.31 -3.46
N ARG A 170 10.64 -9.13 -3.23
CA ARG A 170 10.91 -9.77 -1.94
C ARG A 170 12.08 -9.16 -1.16
N TRP A 171 12.69 -8.08 -1.63
CA TRP A 171 13.87 -7.48 -0.99
C TRP A 171 13.64 -6.96 0.43
N HIS A 172 12.40 -6.74 0.84
CA HIS A 172 12.06 -6.35 2.20
C HIS A 172 11.90 -7.53 3.18
N GLU A 173 12.10 -8.77 2.76
CA GLU A 173 12.09 -9.92 3.70
C GLU A 173 13.19 -9.80 4.76
N SER A 174 14.26 -9.07 4.48
CA SER A 174 15.33 -8.79 5.44
C SER A 174 14.87 -8.06 6.72
N ILE A 175 13.73 -7.35 6.69
CA ILE A 175 13.18 -6.66 7.87
C ILE A 175 12.29 -7.58 8.73
N PHE A 176 11.88 -8.76 8.24
CA PHE A 176 10.97 -9.66 8.97
C PHE A 176 11.49 -10.06 10.35
N PRO A 177 12.79 -10.41 10.54
CA PRO A 177 13.30 -10.72 11.88
C PRO A 177 13.13 -9.56 12.86
N VAL A 178 13.29 -8.33 12.39
CA VAL A 178 13.11 -7.12 13.21
C VAL A 178 11.64 -6.89 13.55
N CYS A 179 10.74 -7.14 12.59
CA CYS A 179 9.30 -7.06 12.83
C CYS A 179 8.86 -8.08 13.89
N GLU A 180 9.38 -9.31 13.83
CA GLU A 180 9.10 -10.34 14.85
C GLU A 180 9.65 -9.97 16.24
N GLU A 181 10.90 -9.48 16.30
CA GLU A 181 11.55 -9.06 17.54
C GLU A 181 10.79 -7.92 18.23
N LEU A 182 10.30 -6.95 17.45
CA LEU A 182 9.64 -5.75 17.97
C LEU A 182 8.12 -5.88 18.07
N GLY A 183 7.51 -6.97 17.61
CA GLY A 183 6.06 -7.13 17.55
C GLY A 183 5.38 -6.20 16.56
N VAL A 184 6.04 -5.86 15.44
CA VAL A 184 5.57 -4.94 14.41
C VAL A 184 4.93 -5.70 13.26
N GLY A 185 3.70 -5.33 12.87
CA GLY A 185 3.03 -5.87 11.70
C GLY A 185 3.65 -5.40 10.38
N PHE A 186 3.42 -6.16 9.30
CA PHE A 186 3.90 -5.81 7.96
C PHE A 186 2.71 -5.68 7.00
N VAL A 187 2.49 -4.49 6.48
CA VAL A 187 1.46 -4.21 5.48
C VAL A 187 2.10 -4.20 4.10
N ALA A 188 1.64 -5.10 3.24
CA ALA A 188 2.19 -5.30 1.91
C ALA A 188 1.47 -4.45 0.87
N PHE A 189 2.08 -3.38 0.38
CA PHE A 189 1.53 -2.65 -0.76
C PHE A 189 2.02 -3.20 -2.09
N SER A 190 1.25 -2.97 -3.16
CA SER A 190 1.43 -3.57 -4.50
C SER A 190 1.57 -5.11 -4.45
N PRO A 191 0.72 -5.83 -3.70
CA PRO A 191 0.88 -7.27 -3.48
C PRO A 191 0.72 -8.11 -4.75
N LEU A 192 0.08 -7.55 -5.79
CA LEU A 192 -0.08 -8.16 -7.12
C LEU A 192 0.85 -7.54 -8.18
N ALA A 193 1.97 -6.94 -7.78
CA ALA A 193 2.92 -6.25 -8.68
C ALA A 193 2.21 -5.27 -9.63
N ASN A 194 1.32 -4.43 -9.07
CA ASN A 194 0.47 -3.48 -9.80
C ASN A 194 -0.51 -4.13 -10.79
N GLY A 195 -0.86 -5.39 -10.58
CA GLY A 195 -1.83 -6.17 -11.37
C GLY A 195 -1.23 -7.20 -12.32
N VAL A 196 0.09 -7.22 -12.51
CA VAL A 196 0.73 -8.20 -13.42
C VAL A 196 0.52 -9.65 -12.94
N LEU A 197 0.52 -9.90 -11.62
CA LEU A 197 0.30 -11.22 -11.03
C LEU A 197 -1.17 -11.66 -11.01
N SER A 198 -2.07 -10.88 -11.59
CA SER A 198 -3.49 -11.26 -11.73
C SER A 198 -3.82 -11.88 -13.08
N GLU A 199 -2.84 -11.93 -14.00
CA GLU A 199 -2.97 -12.42 -15.37
C GLU A 199 -4.07 -11.74 -16.21
N CYS A 200 -4.53 -10.55 -15.76
CA CYS A 200 -5.49 -9.74 -16.52
C CYS A 200 -4.86 -8.94 -17.64
N TYR A 201 -3.54 -8.92 -17.65
CA TYR A 201 -2.74 -8.13 -18.58
C TYR A 201 -1.73 -9.03 -19.29
N ASN A 202 -1.40 -8.65 -20.51
CA ASN A 202 -0.42 -9.36 -21.37
C ASN A 202 0.48 -8.36 -22.11
N ALA A 203 1.38 -8.85 -22.93
CA ALA A 203 2.34 -8.04 -23.67
C ALA A 203 1.70 -7.03 -24.66
N GLU A 204 0.42 -7.19 -24.99
CA GLU A 204 -0.33 -6.32 -25.92
C GLU A 204 -1.22 -5.32 -25.14
N SER A 205 -1.25 -5.38 -23.81
CA SER A 205 -2.02 -4.46 -22.98
C SER A 205 -1.53 -3.02 -23.14
N LYS A 206 -2.46 -2.10 -23.30
CA LYS A 206 -2.16 -0.67 -23.49
C LYS A 206 -2.74 0.14 -22.35
N PHE A 207 -1.99 1.13 -21.90
CA PHE A 207 -2.38 2.03 -20.83
C PHE A 207 -2.25 3.48 -21.32
N ASP A 208 -3.15 4.33 -20.87
CA ASP A 208 -3.06 5.76 -21.14
C ASP A 208 -1.91 6.38 -20.35
N ALA A 209 -0.87 6.84 -21.04
CA ALA A 209 0.32 7.41 -20.41
C ALA A 209 0.08 8.70 -19.61
N GLN A 210 -1.07 9.37 -19.80
CA GLN A 210 -1.40 10.60 -19.07
C GLN A 210 -2.04 10.31 -17.69
N THR A 211 -2.77 9.21 -17.57
CA THR A 211 -3.58 8.91 -16.39
C THR A 211 -3.22 7.59 -15.71
N ASP A 212 -2.46 6.72 -16.37
CA ASP A 212 -2.15 5.37 -15.87
C ASP A 212 -0.64 5.13 -15.81
N TYR A 213 -0.10 5.02 -14.60
CA TYR A 213 1.33 4.83 -14.35
C TYR A 213 1.87 3.51 -14.92
N ARG A 214 1.00 2.52 -15.19
CA ARG A 214 1.41 1.24 -15.80
C ARG A 214 2.04 1.41 -17.17
N ALA A 215 1.70 2.47 -17.89
CA ALA A 215 2.34 2.82 -19.16
C ALA A 215 3.87 2.98 -19.06
N ALA A 216 4.38 3.39 -17.89
CA ALA A 216 5.80 3.59 -17.63
C ALA A 216 6.44 2.49 -16.76
N MET A 217 5.66 1.52 -16.27
CA MET A 217 6.16 0.50 -15.35
C MET A 217 6.97 -0.57 -16.09
N PRO A 218 8.17 -0.95 -15.59
CA PRO A 218 9.05 -1.90 -16.26
C PRO A 218 8.41 -3.28 -16.45
N GLN A 219 7.62 -3.78 -15.48
CA GLN A 219 6.97 -5.09 -15.57
C GLN A 219 5.89 -5.20 -16.65
N TYR A 220 5.47 -4.09 -17.26
CA TYR A 220 4.53 -4.06 -18.39
C TYR A 220 5.18 -3.93 -19.78
N LYS A 221 6.51 -3.90 -19.84
CA LYS A 221 7.22 -3.94 -21.10
C LYS A 221 7.07 -5.31 -21.75
N LYS A 222 7.08 -5.36 -23.08
CA LYS A 222 6.85 -6.59 -23.84
C LYS A 222 7.82 -7.72 -23.48
N ASP A 223 9.11 -7.41 -23.35
CA ASP A 223 10.15 -8.36 -22.97
C ASP A 223 10.04 -8.83 -21.51
N SER A 224 9.34 -8.10 -20.66
CA SER A 224 9.13 -8.45 -19.28
C SER A 224 8.15 -9.62 -19.12
N PHE A 225 7.16 -9.72 -20.00
CA PHE A 225 6.25 -10.88 -19.99
C PHE A 225 6.98 -12.18 -20.35
N GLU A 226 7.93 -12.14 -21.27
CA GLU A 226 8.75 -13.32 -21.60
C GLU A 226 9.68 -13.69 -20.45
N LYS A 227 10.31 -12.71 -19.79
CA LYS A 227 11.15 -12.95 -18.59
C LYS A 227 10.37 -13.56 -17.45
N ASN A 228 9.12 -13.15 -17.27
CA ASN A 228 8.27 -13.60 -16.17
C ASN A 228 7.48 -14.88 -16.48
N LYS A 229 7.69 -15.48 -17.65
CA LYS A 229 6.92 -16.65 -18.13
C LYS A 229 6.87 -17.79 -17.10
N TRP A 230 8.03 -18.17 -16.53
CA TRP A 230 8.10 -19.23 -15.54
C TRP A 230 7.31 -18.94 -14.25
N LEU A 231 7.26 -17.68 -13.86
CA LEU A 231 6.44 -17.24 -12.73
C LEU A 231 4.95 -17.40 -13.04
N PHE A 232 4.51 -17.00 -14.24
CA PHE A 232 3.11 -17.14 -14.64
C PHE A 232 2.70 -18.61 -14.75
N GLU A 233 3.51 -19.45 -15.38
CA GLU A 233 3.27 -20.90 -15.46
C GLU A 233 3.17 -21.55 -14.06
N MET A 234 4.01 -21.16 -13.13
CA MET A 234 3.93 -21.62 -11.72
C MET A 234 2.63 -21.16 -11.06
N LEU A 235 2.23 -19.89 -11.26
CA LEU A 235 0.98 -19.36 -10.71
C LEU A 235 -0.25 -20.08 -11.29
N GLU A 236 -0.30 -20.32 -12.60
CA GLU A 236 -1.36 -21.08 -13.26
C GLU A 236 -1.46 -22.52 -12.70
N GLN A 237 -0.31 -23.20 -12.55
CA GLN A 237 -0.28 -24.55 -12.00
C GLN A 237 -0.84 -24.58 -10.56
N LEU A 238 -0.35 -23.70 -9.68
CA LEU A 238 -0.83 -23.60 -8.31
C LEU A 238 -2.32 -23.20 -8.24
N ALA A 239 -2.77 -22.33 -9.15
CA ALA A 239 -4.18 -21.94 -9.26
C ALA A 239 -5.09 -23.13 -9.58
N VAL A 240 -4.67 -23.99 -10.51
CA VAL A 240 -5.37 -25.24 -10.81
C VAL A 240 -5.38 -26.19 -9.61
N GLU A 241 -4.25 -26.40 -8.96
CA GLU A 241 -4.11 -27.30 -7.79
C GLU A 241 -4.97 -26.86 -6.60
N LYS A 242 -5.07 -25.54 -6.36
CA LYS A 242 -5.83 -24.96 -5.24
C LYS A 242 -7.25 -24.56 -5.61
N HIS A 243 -7.70 -24.78 -6.84
CA HIS A 243 -9.00 -24.33 -7.35
C HIS A 243 -9.22 -22.81 -7.17
N ALA A 244 -8.21 -22.03 -7.49
CA ALA A 244 -8.13 -20.59 -7.25
C ALA A 244 -7.71 -19.83 -8.52
N THR A 245 -7.54 -18.52 -8.41
CA THR A 245 -6.95 -17.68 -9.45
C THR A 245 -5.49 -17.34 -9.13
N PRO A 246 -4.66 -16.98 -10.12
CA PRO A 246 -3.28 -16.53 -9.89
C PRO A 246 -3.16 -15.37 -8.89
N ALA A 247 -4.11 -14.41 -8.92
CA ALA A 247 -4.18 -13.34 -7.93
C ALA A 247 -4.40 -13.87 -6.51
N GLN A 248 -5.31 -14.81 -6.35
CA GLN A 248 -5.59 -15.44 -5.05
C GLN A 248 -4.38 -16.23 -4.55
N ILE A 249 -3.68 -16.97 -5.42
CA ILE A 249 -2.44 -17.68 -5.08
C ILE A 249 -1.37 -16.72 -4.58
N SER A 250 -1.14 -15.60 -5.30
CA SER A 250 -0.15 -14.60 -4.89
C SER A 250 -0.45 -14.00 -3.51
N LEU A 251 -1.72 -13.68 -3.23
CA LEU A 251 -2.14 -13.12 -1.94
C LEU A 251 -2.08 -14.17 -0.82
N ALA A 252 -2.55 -15.38 -1.08
CA ALA A 252 -2.54 -16.49 -0.11
C ALA A 252 -1.11 -16.91 0.29
N TRP A 253 -0.19 -17.01 -0.69
CA TRP A 253 1.22 -17.26 -0.40
C TRP A 253 1.78 -16.23 0.58
N MET A 254 1.53 -14.94 0.34
CA MET A 254 2.01 -13.84 1.17
C MET A 254 1.48 -13.95 2.61
N MET A 255 0.18 -14.19 2.78
CA MET A 255 -0.45 -14.38 4.10
C MET A 255 0.04 -15.66 4.80
N SER A 256 0.41 -16.69 4.06
CA SER A 256 0.94 -17.95 4.60
C SER A 256 2.40 -17.84 5.04
N LYS A 257 3.14 -16.81 4.63
CA LYS A 257 4.53 -16.57 5.08
C LYS A 257 4.61 -16.32 6.58
N LYS A 258 3.77 -15.40 7.06
CA LYS A 258 3.73 -14.97 8.47
C LYS A 258 2.33 -14.45 8.82
N PRO A 259 1.82 -14.75 10.03
CA PRO A 259 0.45 -14.35 10.42
C PRO A 259 0.27 -12.83 10.62
N TRP A 260 1.35 -12.07 10.63
CA TRP A 260 1.35 -10.63 10.79
C TRP A 260 1.58 -9.86 9.47
N ILE A 261 1.55 -10.55 8.32
CA ILE A 261 1.59 -9.91 7.00
C ILE A 261 0.15 -9.67 6.51
N VAL A 262 -0.15 -8.43 6.17
CA VAL A 262 -1.47 -8.00 5.68
C VAL A 262 -1.32 -7.37 4.30
N PRO A 263 -1.80 -8.01 3.22
CA PRO A 263 -1.81 -7.41 1.90
C PRO A 263 -2.92 -6.37 1.76
N ILE A 264 -2.63 -5.30 0.99
CA ILE A 264 -3.60 -4.25 0.63
C ILE A 264 -3.81 -4.19 -0.89
N PRO A 265 -4.48 -5.18 -1.51
CA PRO A 265 -4.75 -5.21 -2.93
C PRO A 265 -5.77 -4.15 -3.33
N GLY A 266 -5.33 -3.07 -3.97
CA GLY A 266 -6.23 -2.03 -4.48
C GLY A 266 -6.94 -2.45 -5.76
N THR A 267 -8.24 -2.11 -5.89
CA THR A 267 -9.01 -2.38 -7.10
C THR A 267 -10.08 -1.33 -7.35
N ARG A 268 -10.55 -1.26 -8.60
CA ARG A 268 -11.68 -0.43 -9.08
C ARG A 268 -12.88 -1.28 -9.50
N CYS A 269 -12.78 -2.60 -9.35
CA CYS A 269 -13.77 -3.55 -9.86
C CYS A 269 -14.31 -4.43 -8.74
N LEU A 270 -15.63 -4.49 -8.59
CA LEU A 270 -16.31 -5.38 -7.67
C LEU A 270 -15.91 -6.86 -7.86
N CYS A 271 -15.70 -7.29 -9.11
CA CYS A 271 -15.25 -8.64 -9.41
C CYS A 271 -13.90 -8.95 -8.77
N ARG A 272 -12.99 -7.96 -8.71
CA ARG A 272 -11.68 -8.10 -8.07
C ARG A 272 -11.75 -8.03 -6.55
N LEU A 273 -12.69 -7.28 -5.98
CA LEU A 273 -12.94 -7.37 -4.54
C LEU A 273 -13.32 -8.79 -4.14
N LYS A 274 -14.28 -9.40 -4.86
CA LYS A 274 -14.71 -10.80 -4.63
C LYS A 274 -13.55 -11.78 -4.81
N GLU A 275 -12.73 -11.61 -5.83
CA GLU A 275 -11.56 -12.44 -6.07
C GLU A 275 -10.54 -12.32 -4.94
N ASN A 276 -10.15 -11.09 -4.60
CA ASN A 276 -9.10 -10.84 -3.62
C ASN A 276 -9.45 -11.37 -2.21
N ILE A 277 -10.70 -11.22 -1.77
CA ILE A 277 -11.10 -11.70 -0.44
C ILE A 277 -11.08 -13.23 -0.37
N GLY A 278 -11.38 -13.92 -1.46
CA GLY A 278 -11.29 -15.38 -1.52
C GLY A 278 -9.88 -15.95 -1.33
N ALA A 279 -8.84 -15.11 -1.41
CA ALA A 279 -7.48 -15.52 -1.07
C ALA A 279 -7.33 -15.93 0.41
N ALA A 280 -8.17 -15.40 1.30
CA ALA A 280 -8.15 -15.70 2.73
C ALA A 280 -8.58 -17.16 3.03
N ASP A 281 -9.28 -17.80 2.13
CA ASP A 281 -9.72 -19.19 2.28
C ASP A 281 -8.67 -20.21 1.79
N ILE A 282 -7.58 -19.73 1.18
CA ILE A 282 -6.53 -20.58 0.61
C ILE A 282 -5.38 -20.65 1.61
N CYS A 283 -5.03 -21.88 2.02
CA CYS A 283 -3.93 -22.14 2.90
C CYS A 283 -2.79 -22.86 2.17
N PHE A 284 -1.56 -22.41 2.42
CA PHE A 284 -0.34 -23.13 2.09
C PHE A 284 0.31 -23.65 3.36
N SER A 285 0.74 -24.91 3.34
CA SER A 285 1.62 -25.45 4.39
C SER A 285 2.99 -24.77 4.34
N GLN A 286 3.76 -24.87 5.42
CA GLN A 286 5.11 -24.30 5.45
C GLN A 286 6.04 -24.94 4.40
N ASP A 287 5.84 -26.23 4.09
CA ASP A 287 6.60 -26.93 3.04
C ASP A 287 6.24 -26.39 1.64
N GLU A 288 4.96 -26.14 1.37
CA GLU A 288 4.52 -25.52 0.12
C GLU A 288 5.07 -24.09 -0.01
N VAL A 289 5.01 -23.28 1.05
CA VAL A 289 5.60 -21.93 1.07
C VAL A 289 7.10 -22.00 0.78
N ALA A 290 7.83 -22.92 1.43
CA ALA A 290 9.27 -23.08 1.22
C ALA A 290 9.60 -23.52 -0.22
N ALA A 291 8.79 -24.40 -0.81
CA ALA A 291 8.94 -24.82 -2.21
C ALA A 291 8.71 -23.64 -3.19
N ILE A 292 7.67 -22.84 -2.98
CA ILE A 292 7.39 -21.62 -3.76
C ILE A 292 8.56 -20.63 -3.62
N ASP A 293 9.02 -20.36 -2.41
CA ASP A 293 10.14 -19.44 -2.15
C ASP A 293 11.44 -19.87 -2.83
N LYS A 294 11.71 -21.18 -2.82
CA LYS A 294 12.87 -21.76 -3.51
C LYS A 294 12.75 -21.58 -5.03
N ALA A 295 11.56 -21.83 -5.60
CA ALA A 295 11.30 -21.61 -7.02
C ALA A 295 11.50 -20.14 -7.38
N LEU A 296 10.86 -19.20 -6.66
CA LEU A 296 11.00 -17.77 -6.86
C LEU A 296 12.45 -17.28 -6.78
N SER A 297 13.26 -17.88 -5.89
CA SER A 297 14.68 -17.52 -5.73
C SER A 297 15.56 -17.98 -6.88
N SER A 298 15.11 -18.96 -7.66
CA SER A 298 15.82 -19.48 -8.84
C SER A 298 15.38 -18.82 -10.15
N MET A 299 14.31 -18.03 -10.14
CA MET A 299 13.77 -17.38 -11.33
C MET A 299 14.46 -16.03 -11.58
N GLU A 300 14.84 -15.80 -12.83
CA GLU A 300 15.16 -14.45 -13.30
C GLU A 300 13.85 -13.77 -13.71
N MET A 301 13.54 -12.67 -13.05
CA MET A 301 12.33 -11.90 -13.31
C MET A 301 12.66 -10.51 -13.85
N SER A 302 11.68 -9.85 -14.46
CA SER A 302 11.81 -8.45 -14.84
C SER A 302 11.85 -7.55 -13.59
N ASP A 303 12.39 -6.33 -13.77
CA ASP A 303 12.22 -5.28 -12.76
C ASP A 303 10.75 -4.97 -12.52
N VAL A 304 10.44 -4.48 -11.34
CA VAL A 304 9.14 -3.93 -10.98
C VAL A 304 9.25 -2.43 -10.69
N PHE A 305 8.13 -1.73 -10.84
CA PHE A 305 8.07 -0.31 -10.54
C PHE A 305 8.44 -0.01 -9.09
N GLY A 306 9.49 0.78 -8.89
CA GLY A 306 10.04 1.11 -7.57
C GLY A 306 9.29 2.21 -6.81
N GLY A 307 8.30 2.86 -7.44
CA GLY A 307 7.55 3.99 -6.86
C GLY A 307 7.84 5.32 -7.57
N SER A 308 7.04 6.33 -7.31
CA SER A 308 7.22 7.69 -7.83
C SER A 308 8.49 8.32 -7.25
N LYS A 309 9.21 9.09 -8.04
CA LYS A 309 10.35 9.86 -7.55
C LYS A 309 9.86 10.97 -6.63
N ILE A 310 10.44 11.02 -5.44
CA ILE A 310 10.26 12.10 -4.48
C ILE A 310 11.58 12.87 -4.42
N VAL A 311 11.50 14.19 -4.49
CA VAL A 311 12.68 15.05 -4.45
C VAL A 311 12.98 15.41 -3.01
N ASP A 312 14.19 15.07 -2.53
CA ASP A 312 14.68 15.60 -1.26
C ASP A 312 15.01 17.09 -1.49
N LYS A 313 14.29 18.00 -0.84
CA LYS A 313 14.71 19.42 -0.82
C LYS A 313 16.02 19.50 -0.03
N ALA A 314 17.10 19.86 -0.71
CA ALA A 314 18.27 20.34 -0.02
C ALA A 314 17.89 21.60 0.77
N GLN A 315 18.30 21.65 2.05
CA GLN A 315 18.15 22.84 2.89
C GLN A 315 18.93 24.02 2.32
#